data_b3b65f0be8288557c0944ab13c971988
#
_entry.id   b3b65f0be8288557c0944ab13c971988
#
_cell.length_a   1.000
_cell.length_b   1.000
_cell.length_c   1.000
_cell.angle_alpha   90.00
_cell.angle_beta   90.00
_cell.angle_gamma   90.00
#
_symmetry.space_group_name_H-M   'P 1'
#
loop_
_entity.id
_entity.type
_entity.pdbx_description
1 polymer ?
#
loop_
_entity_poly.entity_id
_entity_poly.type
_entity_poly.pdbx_seq_one_letter_code
_entity_poly.pdbx_strand_id
1 'polypeptide(L)'
;MKHLLRGLFIAVLIICCNFQSVFAQPMQQMPVDKNVRIGKLDNGLTYYIRHNALPEKRVEFYIAQKVGSILEEPQQRGLAHFLEHMAFNGTKHFPGDETGLGIIPWCETKGIKFGTNLNAYTSVDQTVYNISNVPTENQNVVDSCLLILHDWSSAINLADKEIDKERGVIREEWRSRNSGMQRIMTNALPVMYPDSKYADCMPIGSLDVINNFPYQDIRDYYAKWYRPDLQGIMIVGDINVDEMEAKLKKVFADVKAPVNPAERIYYPVADNQEPLIYIGTDKEVANPSINIFFKQDATPDSLKNTISYYATQYVLNMAINMLNSRLNELRQTANPLLPVQVQDMESISLPRPKKHSALLQTARLTV
;
A
#
# COMPACT_ATOMS: atom_id res chain seq x y z
N MET A 1 -45.36 -14.41 -38.12
CA MET A 1 -44.71 -14.85 -36.87
C MET A 1 -43.39 -15.61 -37.07
N LYS A 2 -43.34 -16.72 -37.81
CA LYS A 2 -42.08 -17.52 -38.00
C LYS A 2 -40.91 -16.74 -38.63
N HIS A 3 -41.19 -15.81 -39.56
CA HIS A 3 -40.11 -15.00 -40.18
C HIS A 3 -39.60 -13.88 -39.26
N LEU A 4 -40.46 -13.32 -38.40
CA LEU A 4 -40.07 -12.31 -37.40
C LEU A 4 -39.17 -12.93 -36.32
N LEU A 5 -39.52 -14.13 -35.84
CA LEU A 5 -38.66 -14.86 -34.85
C LEU A 5 -37.32 -15.26 -35.43
N ARG A 6 -37.26 -15.66 -36.72
CA ARG A 6 -35.97 -15.97 -37.38
C ARG A 6 -35.09 -14.71 -37.52
N GLY A 7 -35.69 -13.56 -37.89
CA GLY A 7 -34.96 -12.28 -37.97
C GLY A 7 -34.42 -11.85 -36.61
N LEU A 8 -35.19 -12.00 -35.53
CA LEU A 8 -34.76 -11.67 -34.18
C LEU A 8 -33.62 -12.59 -33.70
N PHE A 9 -33.70 -13.91 -34.03
CA PHE A 9 -32.67 -14.87 -33.65
C PHE A 9 -31.35 -14.61 -34.38
N ILE A 10 -31.40 -14.23 -35.66
CA ILE A 10 -30.20 -13.85 -36.45
C ILE A 10 -29.62 -12.54 -35.94
N ALA A 11 -30.42 -11.55 -35.57
CA ALA A 11 -29.96 -10.28 -35.00
C ALA A 11 -29.27 -10.50 -33.63
N VAL A 12 -29.82 -11.35 -32.78
CA VAL A 12 -29.21 -11.71 -31.49
C VAL A 12 -27.88 -12.47 -31.69
N LEU A 13 -27.83 -13.39 -32.67
CA LEU A 13 -26.59 -14.10 -33.01
C LEU A 13 -25.49 -13.14 -33.53
N ILE A 14 -25.85 -12.18 -34.38
CA ILE A 14 -24.91 -11.16 -34.90
C ILE A 14 -24.43 -10.26 -33.75
N ILE A 15 -25.31 -9.88 -32.83
CA ILE A 15 -24.93 -9.09 -31.64
C ILE A 15 -24.00 -9.91 -30.74
N CYS A 16 -24.31 -11.20 -30.48
CA CYS A 16 -23.43 -12.06 -29.68
C CYS A 16 -22.07 -12.31 -30.35
N CYS A 17 -22.01 -12.50 -31.67
CA CYS A 17 -20.74 -12.66 -32.39
C CYS A 17 -19.90 -11.38 -32.41
N ASN A 18 -20.53 -10.19 -32.48
CA ASN A 18 -19.81 -8.92 -32.37
C ASN A 18 -19.35 -8.65 -30.94
N PHE A 19 -20.07 -9.12 -29.91
CA PHE A 19 -19.62 -9.02 -28.53
C PHE A 19 -18.36 -9.88 -28.28
N GLN A 20 -18.26 -11.06 -28.87
CA GLN A 20 -17.06 -11.90 -28.75
C GLN A 20 -15.83 -11.28 -29.44
N SER A 21 -16.00 -10.57 -30.55
CA SER A 21 -14.90 -9.90 -31.25
C SER A 21 -14.39 -8.65 -30.52
N VAL A 22 -15.22 -7.99 -29.72
CA VAL A 22 -14.77 -6.86 -28.85
C VAL A 22 -13.89 -7.35 -27.70
N PHE A 23 -14.14 -8.57 -27.19
CA PHE A 23 -13.30 -9.18 -26.14
C PHE A 23 -12.05 -9.93 -26.69
N ALA A 24 -11.98 -10.16 -28.00
CA ALA A 24 -10.86 -10.84 -28.66
C ALA A 24 -9.78 -9.89 -29.21
N GLN A 25 -9.91 -8.58 -29.01
CA GLN A 25 -8.79 -7.69 -29.33
C GLN A 25 -7.64 -7.97 -28.35
N PRO A 26 -6.40 -8.09 -28.85
CA PRO A 26 -5.25 -8.21 -27.97
C PRO A 26 -5.29 -7.05 -26.98
N MET A 27 -5.21 -7.34 -25.67
CA MET A 27 -5.27 -6.33 -24.61
C MET A 27 -4.13 -5.35 -24.84
N GLN A 28 -4.48 -4.20 -25.41
CA GLN A 28 -3.51 -3.16 -25.73
C GLN A 28 -2.91 -2.63 -24.43
N GLN A 29 -1.61 -2.79 -24.28
CA GLN A 29 -0.85 -2.24 -23.17
C GLN A 29 -0.89 -0.70 -23.23
N MET A 30 -0.98 -0.08 -22.08
CA MET A 30 -0.76 1.35 -21.96
C MET A 30 0.69 1.66 -22.35
N PRO A 31 0.93 2.71 -23.15
CA PRO A 31 2.29 3.11 -23.45
C PRO A 31 3.02 3.52 -22.18
N VAL A 32 4.24 3.03 -22.00
CA VAL A 32 5.12 3.50 -20.93
C VAL A 32 5.57 4.92 -21.27
N ASP A 33 5.53 5.83 -20.27
CA ASP A 33 6.06 7.19 -20.44
C ASP A 33 7.55 7.10 -20.79
N LYS A 34 7.92 7.56 -21.99
CA LYS A 34 9.29 7.53 -22.51
C LYS A 34 10.27 8.39 -21.71
N ASN A 35 9.75 9.32 -20.92
CA ASN A 35 10.55 10.19 -20.06
C ASN A 35 10.88 9.57 -18.72
N VAL A 36 10.34 8.40 -18.39
CA VAL A 36 10.72 7.65 -17.20
C VAL A 36 11.90 6.76 -17.49
N ARG A 37 13.02 7.01 -16.84
CA ARG A 37 14.17 6.12 -16.80
C ARG A 37 13.88 4.99 -15.81
N ILE A 38 13.73 3.78 -16.32
CA ILE A 38 13.51 2.56 -15.51
C ILE A 38 14.79 1.74 -15.57
N GLY A 39 15.28 1.33 -14.43
CA GLY A 39 16.46 0.47 -14.35
C GLY A 39 16.40 -0.50 -13.17
N LYS A 40 17.32 -1.45 -13.19
CA LYS A 40 17.50 -2.41 -12.11
C LYS A 40 19.01 -2.54 -11.84
N LEU A 41 19.38 -2.45 -10.56
CA LEU A 41 20.76 -2.66 -10.12
C LEU A 41 21.08 -4.17 -10.09
N ASP A 42 22.36 -4.52 -10.11
CA ASP A 42 22.81 -5.92 -10.06
C ASP A 42 22.36 -6.64 -8.78
N ASN A 43 22.14 -5.89 -7.69
CA ASN A 43 21.64 -6.40 -6.42
C ASN A 43 20.13 -6.67 -6.41
N GLY A 44 19.42 -6.34 -7.50
CA GLY A 44 17.98 -6.57 -7.64
C GLY A 44 17.09 -5.36 -7.37
N LEU A 45 17.62 -4.24 -6.85
CA LEU A 45 16.86 -3.03 -6.59
C LEU A 45 16.40 -2.39 -7.89
N THR A 46 15.11 -2.05 -7.97
CA THR A 46 14.52 -1.39 -9.13
C THR A 46 14.40 0.12 -8.88
N TYR A 47 14.65 0.94 -9.91
CA TYR A 47 14.49 2.39 -9.78
C TYR A 47 13.74 2.99 -10.95
N TYR A 48 13.07 4.12 -10.66
CA TYR A 48 12.31 4.94 -11.59
C TYR A 48 12.74 6.39 -11.41
N ILE A 49 13.27 7.02 -12.45
CA ILE A 49 13.70 8.42 -12.41
C ILE A 49 13.01 9.18 -13.52
N ARG A 50 12.39 10.32 -13.19
CA ARG A 50 11.70 11.15 -14.17
C ARG A 50 11.97 12.63 -13.93
N HIS A 51 12.36 13.33 -15.00
CA HIS A 51 12.35 14.79 -14.98
C HIS A 51 10.91 15.31 -14.97
N ASN A 52 10.61 16.23 -14.06
CA ASN A 52 9.37 16.98 -14.00
C ASN A 52 9.65 18.41 -13.54
N ALA A 53 9.48 19.38 -14.45
CA ALA A 53 9.80 20.77 -14.20
C ALA A 53 8.81 21.50 -13.24
N LEU A 54 7.72 20.84 -12.82
CA LEU A 54 6.71 21.45 -11.97
C LEU A 54 6.48 20.60 -10.71
N PRO A 55 6.60 21.20 -9.50
CA PRO A 55 7.05 22.57 -9.24
C PRO A 55 8.55 22.75 -9.56
N GLU A 56 8.93 23.91 -10.04
CA GLU A 56 10.33 24.25 -10.36
C GLU A 56 11.21 24.07 -9.13
N LYS A 57 12.45 23.59 -9.36
CA LYS A 57 13.49 23.44 -8.34
C LYS A 57 13.08 22.56 -7.15
N ARG A 58 12.27 21.53 -7.42
CA ARG A 58 11.82 20.56 -6.42
C ARG A 58 11.98 19.14 -6.93
N VAL A 59 12.25 18.23 -5.99
CA VAL A 59 12.34 16.79 -6.25
C VAL A 59 11.69 15.99 -5.12
N GLU A 60 11.07 14.88 -5.51
CA GLU A 60 10.42 13.89 -4.66
C GLU A 60 11.27 12.62 -4.63
N PHE A 61 11.49 12.08 -3.44
CA PHE A 61 12.20 10.82 -3.21
C PHE A 61 11.30 9.84 -2.51
N TYR A 62 11.20 8.62 -3.04
CA TYR A 62 10.47 7.52 -2.45
C TYR A 62 11.31 6.25 -2.47
N ILE A 63 11.22 5.46 -1.40
CA ILE A 63 11.61 4.05 -1.40
C ILE A 63 10.44 3.21 -0.92
N ALA A 64 10.01 2.27 -1.74
CA ALA A 64 8.94 1.33 -1.45
C ALA A 64 9.53 -0.06 -1.21
N GLN A 65 9.10 -0.67 -0.11
CA GLN A 65 9.45 -2.04 0.28
C GLN A 65 8.23 -2.93 0.02
N LYS A 66 8.38 -4.05 -0.68
CA LYS A 66 7.34 -5.09 -0.78
C LYS A 66 7.28 -5.92 0.51
N VAL A 67 7.29 -5.23 1.64
CA VAL A 67 7.43 -5.77 2.99
C VAL A 67 6.41 -5.08 3.88
N GLY A 68 5.59 -5.86 4.60
CA GLY A 68 4.57 -5.36 5.50
C GLY A 68 4.17 -6.41 6.53
N SER A 69 3.15 -6.14 7.31
CA SER A 69 2.76 -6.98 8.45
C SER A 69 2.35 -8.41 8.07
N ILE A 70 1.98 -8.68 6.82
CA ILE A 70 1.68 -10.04 6.33
C ILE A 70 2.88 -10.98 6.40
N LEU A 71 4.10 -10.45 6.45
CA LEU A 71 5.34 -11.23 6.49
C LEU A 71 5.82 -11.52 7.91
N GLU A 72 5.15 -10.99 8.91
CA GLU A 72 5.46 -11.21 10.32
C GLU A 72 5.14 -12.65 10.76
N GLU A 73 6.00 -13.22 11.57
CA GLU A 73 5.68 -14.44 12.33
C GLU A 73 4.76 -14.06 13.54
N PRO A 74 4.06 -15.03 14.18
CA PRO A 74 3.16 -14.71 15.29
C PRO A 74 3.81 -13.90 16.42
N GLN A 75 5.07 -14.17 16.75
CA GLN A 75 5.87 -13.44 17.75
C GLN A 75 6.39 -12.08 17.26
N GLN A 76 6.20 -11.75 15.98
CA GLN A 76 6.66 -10.53 15.34
C GLN A 76 5.52 -9.55 15.03
N ARG A 77 4.30 -9.81 15.51
CA ARG A 77 3.14 -8.99 15.18
C ARG A 77 3.27 -7.54 15.61
N GLY A 78 3.38 -6.64 14.63
CA GLY A 78 3.61 -5.20 14.78
C GLY A 78 5.04 -4.77 14.49
N LEU A 79 5.97 -5.69 14.21
CA LEU A 79 7.37 -5.36 13.97
C LEU A 79 7.61 -4.68 12.60
N ALA A 80 6.76 -4.91 11.61
CA ALA A 80 6.83 -4.18 10.33
C ALA A 80 6.62 -2.67 10.56
N HIS A 81 5.61 -2.30 11.34
CA HIS A 81 5.32 -0.93 11.70
C HIS A 81 6.35 -0.37 12.69
N PHE A 82 6.76 -1.16 13.65
CA PHE A 82 7.83 -0.78 14.58
C PHE A 82 9.14 -0.46 13.84
N LEU A 83 9.49 -1.25 12.85
CA LEU A 83 10.67 -1.04 12.01
C LEU A 83 10.57 0.26 11.18
N GLU A 84 9.37 0.62 10.73
CA GLU A 84 9.12 1.92 10.09
C GLU A 84 9.53 3.07 11.02
N HIS A 85 9.11 3.05 12.28
CA HIS A 85 9.50 4.05 13.28
C HIS A 85 11.01 4.05 13.51
N MET A 86 11.62 2.87 13.65
CA MET A 86 13.06 2.74 13.85
C MET A 86 13.88 3.34 12.71
N ALA A 87 13.33 3.40 11.49
CA ALA A 87 13.99 4.04 10.35
C ALA A 87 14.23 5.55 10.54
N PHE A 88 13.56 6.18 11.50
CA PHE A 88 13.76 7.59 11.87
C PHE A 88 14.59 7.77 13.14
N ASN A 89 14.79 6.70 13.93
CA ASN A 89 15.43 6.73 15.24
C ASN A 89 16.95 6.48 15.19
N GLY A 90 17.53 6.44 13.99
CA GLY A 90 18.96 6.33 13.77
C GLY A 90 19.30 5.39 12.63
N THR A 91 20.20 5.84 11.79
CA THR A 91 20.75 5.08 10.67
C THR A 91 22.28 5.25 10.62
N LYS A 92 22.94 4.53 9.75
CA LYS A 92 24.40 4.55 9.62
C LYS A 92 24.98 5.97 9.42
N HIS A 93 24.36 6.77 8.56
CA HIS A 93 24.84 8.11 8.23
C HIS A 93 24.10 9.23 8.97
N PHE A 94 22.99 8.90 9.62
CA PHE A 94 22.19 9.81 10.44
C PHE A 94 21.90 9.14 11.79
N PRO A 95 22.91 9.02 12.66
CA PRO A 95 22.81 8.20 13.87
C PRO A 95 21.82 8.72 14.92
N GLY A 96 21.59 10.03 14.99
CA GLY A 96 20.63 10.60 15.94
C GLY A 96 21.08 10.60 17.39
N ASP A 97 22.39 10.53 17.64
CA ASP A 97 23.02 10.51 18.95
C ASP A 97 24.11 11.59 19.07
N GLU A 98 25.03 11.46 20.04
CA GLU A 98 26.16 12.38 20.25
C GLU A 98 27.14 12.44 19.07
N THR A 99 27.11 11.48 18.14
CA THR A 99 27.99 11.40 16.97
C THR A 99 27.45 12.15 15.76
N GLY A 100 26.15 12.44 15.72
CA GLY A 100 25.54 13.21 14.63
C GLY A 100 24.04 13.34 14.67
N LEU A 101 23.51 14.21 13.80
CA LEU A 101 22.09 14.45 13.69
C LEU A 101 21.37 13.20 13.12
N GLY A 102 20.17 12.93 13.66
CA GLY A 102 19.22 12.00 13.05
C GLY A 102 18.56 12.58 11.80
N ILE A 103 17.82 11.73 11.08
CA ILE A 103 17.14 12.10 9.84
C ILE A 103 16.18 13.27 10.06
N ILE A 104 15.31 13.21 11.08
CA ILE A 104 14.29 14.24 11.34
C ILE A 104 14.95 15.60 11.60
N PRO A 105 15.84 15.78 12.61
CA PRO A 105 16.44 17.08 12.87
C PRO A 105 17.32 17.57 11.70
N TRP A 106 17.97 16.65 10.96
CA TRP A 106 18.70 17.04 9.77
C TRP A 106 17.77 17.61 8.70
N CYS A 107 16.67 16.93 8.38
CA CYS A 107 15.66 17.37 7.42
C CYS A 107 15.07 18.74 7.79
N GLU A 108 14.75 18.96 9.06
CA GLU A 108 14.22 20.22 9.55
C GLU A 108 15.18 21.39 9.35
N THR A 109 16.51 21.19 9.51
CA THR A 109 17.51 22.22 9.18
C THR A 109 17.51 22.61 7.69
N LYS A 110 16.90 21.80 6.82
CA LYS A 110 16.78 22.03 5.37
C LYS A 110 15.37 22.48 4.96
N GLY A 111 14.49 22.74 5.93
CA GLY A 111 13.10 23.13 5.69
C GLY A 111 12.18 21.97 5.27
N ILE A 112 12.65 20.74 5.39
CA ILE A 112 11.91 19.51 5.12
C ILE A 112 11.25 19.07 6.44
N LYS A 113 9.95 19.29 6.57
CA LYS A 113 9.21 19.08 7.84
C LYS A 113 8.72 17.66 7.97
N PHE A 114 8.94 17.06 9.15
CA PHE A 114 8.35 15.75 9.50
C PHE A 114 6.81 15.87 9.54
N GLY A 115 6.14 14.82 9.10
CA GLY A 115 4.67 14.78 8.97
C GLY A 115 4.10 15.53 7.76
N THR A 116 4.88 16.40 7.10
CA THR A 116 4.45 17.12 5.90
C THR A 116 5.26 16.70 4.66
N ASN A 117 6.56 16.77 4.75
CA ASN A 117 7.47 16.48 3.65
C ASN A 117 8.23 15.15 3.83
N LEU A 118 8.50 14.80 5.08
CA LEU A 118 9.15 13.57 5.48
C LEU A 118 8.10 12.68 6.14
N ASN A 119 7.79 11.54 5.54
CA ASN A 119 6.76 10.61 5.99
C ASN A 119 7.13 9.17 5.70
N ALA A 120 6.40 8.27 6.35
CA ALA A 120 6.35 6.86 6.01
C ALA A 120 4.95 6.29 6.31
N TYR A 121 4.69 5.10 5.80
CA TYR A 121 3.54 4.29 6.20
C TYR A 121 3.83 2.81 6.01
N THR A 122 3.27 2.01 6.90
CA THR A 122 3.26 0.56 6.80
C THR A 122 1.85 0.06 6.56
N SER A 123 1.69 -0.77 5.55
CA SER A 123 0.48 -1.52 5.28
C SER A 123 0.70 -3.03 5.47
N VAL A 124 -0.32 -3.80 5.12
CA VAL A 124 -0.25 -5.25 5.23
C VAL A 124 0.86 -5.84 4.34
N ASP A 125 1.14 -5.27 3.17
CA ASP A 125 2.05 -5.84 2.16
C ASP A 125 3.22 -4.96 1.75
N GLN A 126 3.25 -3.73 2.21
CA GLN A 126 4.28 -2.77 1.82
C GLN A 126 4.56 -1.76 2.94
N THR A 127 5.79 -1.26 2.92
CA THR A 127 6.22 -0.09 3.70
C THR A 127 6.84 0.92 2.74
N VAL A 128 6.45 2.17 2.84
CA VAL A 128 6.93 3.24 1.96
C VAL A 128 7.43 4.39 2.80
N TYR A 129 8.59 4.91 2.43
CA TYR A 129 9.20 6.11 3.00
C TYR A 129 9.33 7.17 1.91
N ASN A 130 9.11 8.42 2.25
CA ASN A 130 9.25 9.51 1.29
C ASN A 130 9.83 10.79 1.88
N ILE A 131 10.52 11.53 1.02
CA ILE A 131 10.98 12.90 1.26
C ILE A 131 10.48 13.74 0.11
N SER A 132 9.55 14.65 0.40
CA SER A 132 8.83 15.44 -0.59
C SER A 132 9.30 16.89 -0.61
N ASN A 133 9.10 17.55 -1.75
CA ASN A 133 9.34 18.98 -1.94
C ASN A 133 10.78 19.43 -1.60
N VAL A 134 11.77 18.56 -1.90
CA VAL A 134 13.19 18.80 -1.63
C VAL A 134 13.72 19.87 -2.60
N PRO A 135 14.41 20.94 -2.13
CA PRO A 135 14.99 21.95 -3.01
C PRO A 135 16.18 21.41 -3.80
N THR A 136 16.17 21.56 -5.13
CA THR A 136 17.24 21.07 -6.03
C THR A 136 18.39 22.07 -6.21
N GLU A 137 18.25 23.32 -5.74
CA GLU A 137 19.29 24.35 -5.84
C GLU A 137 20.53 24.01 -5.02
N ASN A 138 20.38 23.24 -3.93
CA ASN A 138 21.48 22.77 -3.12
C ASN A 138 21.72 21.26 -3.37
N GLN A 139 22.70 20.95 -4.19
CA GLN A 139 23.04 19.57 -4.52
C GLN A 139 23.45 18.70 -3.29
N ASN A 140 24.00 19.29 -2.26
CA ASN A 140 24.33 18.57 -1.03
C ASN A 140 23.06 18.05 -0.31
N VAL A 141 21.96 18.83 -0.39
CA VAL A 141 20.66 18.38 0.16
C VAL A 141 20.10 17.22 -0.64
N VAL A 142 20.15 17.31 -1.97
CA VAL A 142 19.72 16.25 -2.89
C VAL A 142 20.53 14.95 -2.64
N ASP A 143 21.86 15.07 -2.54
CA ASP A 143 22.77 13.94 -2.30
C ASP A 143 22.51 13.30 -0.91
N SER A 144 22.25 14.11 0.11
CA SER A 144 21.91 13.61 1.44
C SER A 144 20.54 12.92 1.47
N CYS A 145 19.54 13.42 0.73
CA CYS A 145 18.24 12.72 0.61
C CYS A 145 18.40 11.36 -0.08
N LEU A 146 19.26 11.28 -1.10
CA LEU A 146 19.59 9.99 -1.72
C LEU A 146 20.32 9.04 -0.74
N LEU A 147 21.18 9.58 0.13
CA LEU A 147 21.84 8.81 1.19
C LEU A 147 20.84 8.34 2.27
N ILE A 148 19.82 9.13 2.58
CA ILE A 148 18.72 8.70 3.47
C ILE A 148 17.97 7.51 2.85
N LEU A 149 17.67 7.53 1.54
CA LEU A 149 17.05 6.36 0.89
C LEU A 149 17.95 5.12 0.97
N HIS A 150 19.26 5.29 0.83
CA HIS A 150 20.22 4.19 1.01
C HIS A 150 20.16 3.62 2.43
N ASP A 151 20.14 4.48 3.45
CA ASP A 151 20.07 4.03 4.83
C ASP A 151 18.74 3.34 5.15
N TRP A 152 17.63 3.83 4.64
CA TRP A 152 16.33 3.15 4.75
C TRP A 152 16.31 1.81 4.00
N SER A 153 17.10 1.67 2.96
CA SER A 153 17.23 0.41 2.23
C SER A 153 17.91 -0.70 3.04
N SER A 154 19.02 -0.37 3.74
CA SER A 154 19.93 -1.41 4.25
C SER A 154 20.78 -1.03 5.46
N ALA A 155 20.57 0.15 6.06
CA ALA A 155 21.46 0.67 7.09
C ALA A 155 20.73 1.32 8.29
N ILE A 156 19.58 0.79 8.68
CA ILE A 156 18.81 1.19 9.87
C ILE A 156 19.55 0.65 11.11
N ASN A 157 19.77 1.50 12.08
CA ASN A 157 20.37 1.13 13.37
C ASN A 157 19.24 0.62 14.29
N LEU A 158 19.31 -0.61 14.73
CA LEU A 158 18.35 -1.19 15.67
C LEU A 158 18.98 -1.26 17.06
N ALA A 159 19.33 -0.08 17.63
CA ALA A 159 19.91 0.02 18.94
C ALA A 159 18.88 -0.30 20.04
N ASP A 160 19.24 -1.15 21.00
CA ASP A 160 18.35 -1.61 22.08
C ASP A 160 17.68 -0.44 22.80
N LYS A 161 18.46 0.60 23.15
CA LYS A 161 17.96 1.80 23.83
C LYS A 161 16.87 2.52 23.04
N GLU A 162 17.01 2.63 21.73
CA GLU A 162 16.01 3.30 20.89
C GLU A 162 14.78 2.40 20.68
N ILE A 163 14.96 1.07 20.60
CA ILE A 163 13.84 0.12 20.58
C ILE A 163 12.99 0.28 21.86
N ASP A 164 13.62 0.28 23.03
CA ASP A 164 12.89 0.41 24.31
C ASP A 164 12.15 1.72 24.43
N LYS A 165 12.75 2.82 23.97
CA LYS A 165 12.10 4.13 23.91
C LYS A 165 10.88 4.12 22.99
N GLU A 166 11.00 3.49 21.80
CA GLU A 166 9.97 3.47 20.79
C GLU A 166 8.77 2.60 21.19
N ARG A 167 8.95 1.57 22.04
CA ARG A 167 7.83 0.78 22.58
C ARG A 167 6.76 1.68 23.22
N GLY A 168 7.18 2.76 23.91
CA GLY A 168 6.27 3.72 24.50
C GLY A 168 5.45 4.48 23.46
N VAL A 169 6.08 4.93 22.39
CA VAL A 169 5.45 5.66 21.30
C VAL A 169 4.42 4.80 20.59
N ILE A 170 4.81 3.60 20.16
CA ILE A 170 3.91 2.64 19.48
C ILE A 170 2.72 2.26 20.37
N ARG A 171 2.93 2.08 21.68
CA ARG A 171 1.84 1.79 22.62
C ARG A 171 0.83 2.91 22.70
N GLU A 172 1.27 4.17 22.72
CA GLU A 172 0.34 5.33 22.74
C GLU A 172 -0.39 5.46 21.41
N GLU A 173 0.27 5.17 20.29
CA GLU A 173 -0.37 5.12 18.98
C GLU A 173 -1.43 4.01 18.92
N TRP A 174 -1.10 2.81 19.38
CA TRP A 174 -2.07 1.71 19.51
C TRP A 174 -3.29 2.13 20.33
N ARG A 175 -3.06 2.81 21.47
CA ARG A 175 -4.15 3.30 22.33
C ARG A 175 -5.03 4.31 21.59
N SER A 176 -4.44 5.24 20.88
CA SER A 176 -5.17 6.29 20.15
C SER A 176 -6.00 5.76 18.99
N ARG A 177 -5.54 4.70 18.33
CA ARG A 177 -6.24 4.03 17.22
C ARG A 177 -7.26 2.98 17.67
N ASN A 178 -7.22 2.53 18.93
CA ASN A 178 -8.09 1.47 19.45
C ASN A 178 -9.50 1.96 19.82
N SER A 179 -10.20 2.56 18.86
CA SER A 179 -11.61 2.96 19.00
C SER A 179 -12.55 1.76 19.00
N GLY A 180 -13.80 1.95 19.47
CA GLY A 180 -14.83 0.89 19.44
C GLY A 180 -15.06 0.33 18.05
N MET A 181 -15.08 1.17 17.01
CA MET A 181 -15.22 0.73 15.61
C MET A 181 -14.01 -0.10 15.16
N GLN A 182 -12.80 0.32 15.55
CA GLN A 182 -11.59 -0.43 15.23
C GLN A 182 -11.58 -1.81 15.87
N ARG A 183 -12.02 -1.93 17.14
CA ARG A 183 -12.15 -3.24 17.82
C ARG A 183 -13.16 -4.14 17.13
N ILE A 184 -14.33 -3.61 16.76
CA ILE A 184 -15.34 -4.36 15.99
C ILE A 184 -14.76 -4.87 14.68
N MET A 185 -14.06 -4.00 13.93
CA MET A 185 -13.46 -4.37 12.64
C MET A 185 -12.37 -5.44 12.82
N THR A 186 -11.47 -5.27 13.78
CA THR A 186 -10.41 -6.25 14.07
C THR A 186 -10.98 -7.61 14.43
N ASN A 187 -12.03 -7.65 15.26
CA ASN A 187 -12.70 -8.88 15.62
C ASN A 187 -13.50 -9.53 14.47
N ALA A 188 -13.86 -8.75 13.43
CA ALA A 188 -14.51 -9.25 12.22
C ALA A 188 -13.53 -9.97 11.27
N LEU A 189 -12.24 -9.62 11.30
CA LEU A 189 -11.25 -10.14 10.35
C LEU A 189 -11.18 -11.69 10.29
N PRO A 190 -11.18 -12.44 11.41
CA PRO A 190 -11.18 -13.90 11.35
C PRO A 190 -12.41 -14.50 10.67
N VAL A 191 -13.57 -13.83 10.78
CA VAL A 191 -14.79 -14.23 10.07
C VAL A 191 -14.74 -13.85 8.60
N MET A 192 -14.19 -12.68 8.28
CA MET A 192 -14.06 -12.21 6.90
C MET A 192 -13.02 -13.00 6.11
N TYR A 193 -11.95 -13.45 6.78
CA TYR A 193 -10.80 -14.13 6.18
C TYR A 193 -10.48 -15.45 6.89
N PRO A 194 -11.41 -16.41 6.92
CA PRO A 194 -11.19 -17.67 7.60
C PRO A 194 -9.98 -18.39 6.96
N ASP A 195 -9.17 -19.01 7.80
CA ASP A 195 -7.98 -19.78 7.42
C ASP A 195 -6.92 -18.99 6.62
N SER A 196 -7.03 -17.66 6.59
CA SER A 196 -6.05 -16.79 5.93
C SER A 196 -5.26 -15.99 6.96
N LYS A 197 -3.99 -15.70 6.64
CA LYS A 197 -3.15 -14.81 7.46
C LYS A 197 -3.71 -13.38 7.54
N TYR A 198 -4.58 -12.97 6.63
CA TYR A 198 -5.29 -11.68 6.69
C TYR A 198 -6.23 -11.54 7.87
N ALA A 199 -6.60 -12.65 8.49
CA ALA A 199 -7.40 -12.66 9.74
C ALA A 199 -6.68 -11.98 10.91
N ASP A 200 -5.35 -11.93 10.89
CA ASP A 200 -4.54 -11.50 12.02
C ASP A 200 -3.20 -10.87 11.60
N CYS A 201 -3.25 -9.87 10.73
CA CYS A 201 -2.04 -9.19 10.23
C CYS A 201 -2.15 -7.66 10.19
N MET A 202 -2.94 -7.07 11.11
CA MET A 202 -3.03 -5.61 11.18
C MET A 202 -1.67 -4.99 11.54
N PRO A 203 -1.20 -3.96 10.79
CA PRO A 203 0.13 -3.36 10.99
C PRO A 203 0.40 -2.85 12.40
N ILE A 204 -0.63 -2.35 13.09
CA ILE A 204 -0.50 -1.86 14.47
C ILE A 204 -0.08 -2.98 15.45
N GLY A 205 -0.29 -4.23 15.09
CA GLY A 205 0.18 -5.40 15.79
C GLY A 205 -0.50 -5.71 17.11
N SER A 206 0.20 -6.48 17.94
CA SER A 206 -0.22 -6.92 19.25
C SER A 206 0.54 -6.17 20.35
N LEU A 207 -0.18 -5.58 21.30
CA LEU A 207 0.44 -4.92 22.47
C LEU A 207 1.36 -5.85 23.26
N ASP A 208 0.98 -7.11 23.38
CA ASP A 208 1.80 -8.09 24.11
C ASP A 208 3.15 -8.29 23.41
N VAL A 209 3.15 -8.44 22.08
CA VAL A 209 4.39 -8.52 21.30
C VAL A 209 5.16 -7.21 21.40
N ILE A 210 4.55 -6.05 21.14
CA ILE A 210 5.20 -4.74 21.14
C ILE A 210 5.92 -4.47 22.48
N ASN A 211 5.31 -4.86 23.60
CA ASN A 211 5.89 -4.64 24.93
C ASN A 211 7.04 -5.62 25.24
N ASN A 212 7.03 -6.82 24.69
CA ASN A 212 7.84 -7.92 25.22
C ASN A 212 8.78 -8.57 24.18
N PHE A 213 8.70 -8.23 22.87
CA PHE A 213 9.52 -8.89 21.87
C PHE A 213 11.04 -8.74 22.17
N PRO A 214 11.85 -9.80 22.04
CA PRO A 214 13.31 -9.71 22.11
C PRO A 214 13.85 -8.82 20.99
N TYR A 215 14.89 -8.03 21.27
CA TYR A 215 15.52 -7.17 20.24
C TYR A 215 15.93 -7.95 18.99
N GLN A 216 16.25 -9.23 19.15
CA GLN A 216 16.65 -10.08 18.02
C GLN A 216 15.51 -10.28 17.01
N ASP A 217 14.25 -10.33 17.45
CA ASP A 217 13.11 -10.57 16.56
C ASP A 217 12.94 -9.48 15.50
N ILE A 218 13.11 -8.20 15.87
CA ILE A 218 13.06 -7.10 14.91
C ILE A 218 14.29 -7.09 14.00
N ARG A 219 15.47 -7.46 14.51
CA ARG A 219 16.70 -7.60 13.71
C ARG A 219 16.56 -8.75 12.71
N ASP A 220 15.99 -9.88 13.11
CA ASP A 220 15.72 -11.02 12.24
C ASP A 220 14.70 -10.66 11.15
N TYR A 221 13.63 -9.94 11.52
CA TYR A 221 12.65 -9.43 10.57
C TYR A 221 13.31 -8.49 9.54
N TYR A 222 14.12 -7.55 10.01
CA TYR A 222 14.87 -6.62 9.16
C TYR A 222 15.82 -7.36 8.22
N ALA A 223 16.68 -8.22 8.73
CA ALA A 223 17.64 -8.98 7.94
C ALA A 223 16.99 -9.91 6.90
N LYS A 224 15.81 -10.47 7.23
CA LYS A 224 15.06 -11.37 6.35
C LYS A 224 14.41 -10.64 5.20
N TRP A 225 13.84 -9.43 5.42
CA TRP A 225 12.92 -8.81 4.52
C TRP A 225 13.39 -7.49 3.90
N TYR A 226 14.23 -6.68 4.57
CA TYR A 226 14.76 -5.42 4.01
C TYR A 226 15.94 -5.72 3.09
N ARG A 227 15.63 -6.05 1.85
CA ARG A 227 16.59 -6.46 0.85
C ARG A 227 16.26 -5.88 -0.52
N PRO A 228 17.30 -5.58 -1.35
CA PRO A 228 17.12 -4.80 -2.58
C PRO A 228 16.19 -5.42 -3.62
N ASP A 229 16.06 -6.76 -3.69
CA ASP A 229 15.14 -7.43 -4.62
C ASP A 229 13.65 -7.22 -4.29
N LEU A 230 13.34 -6.74 -3.08
CA LEU A 230 11.99 -6.36 -2.65
C LEU A 230 11.79 -4.84 -2.61
N GLN A 231 12.75 -4.04 -3.11
CA GLN A 231 12.74 -2.59 -3.02
C GLN A 231 12.59 -1.91 -4.38
N GLY A 232 11.93 -0.77 -4.37
CA GLY A 232 11.84 0.13 -5.51
C GLY A 232 12.05 1.58 -5.11
N ILE A 233 12.88 2.31 -5.85
CA ILE A 233 13.14 3.74 -5.66
C ILE A 233 12.45 4.53 -6.75
N MET A 234 11.80 5.63 -6.37
CA MET A 234 11.22 6.59 -7.32
C MET A 234 11.76 7.98 -7.01
N ILE A 235 12.30 8.65 -8.04
CA ILE A 235 12.84 10.01 -7.95
C ILE A 235 12.22 10.81 -9.08
N VAL A 236 11.43 11.83 -8.72
CA VAL A 236 10.69 12.64 -9.70
C VAL A 236 10.83 14.11 -9.34
N GLY A 237 11.24 14.95 -10.29
CA GLY A 237 11.34 16.39 -10.05
C GLY A 237 12.17 17.12 -11.07
N ASP A 238 12.50 18.36 -10.74
CA ASP A 238 13.34 19.23 -11.58
C ASP A 238 14.83 18.88 -11.42
N ILE A 239 15.21 17.77 -12.06
CA ILE A 239 16.52 17.13 -11.97
C ILE A 239 17.02 16.68 -13.34
N ASN A 240 18.34 16.56 -13.49
CA ASN A 240 18.95 15.84 -14.60
C ASN A 240 18.89 14.34 -14.35
N VAL A 241 18.21 13.60 -15.23
CA VAL A 241 17.97 12.15 -15.10
C VAL A 241 19.26 11.34 -15.14
N ASP A 242 20.20 11.68 -16.05
CA ASP A 242 21.44 10.94 -16.22
C ASP A 242 22.38 11.13 -15.02
N GLU A 243 22.47 12.35 -14.50
CA GLU A 243 23.25 12.65 -13.29
C GLU A 243 22.66 11.97 -12.06
N MET A 244 21.35 11.99 -11.91
CA MET A 244 20.65 11.34 -10.78
C MET A 244 20.82 9.81 -10.84
N GLU A 245 20.73 9.21 -12.02
CA GLU A 245 20.97 7.78 -12.21
C GLU A 245 22.41 7.39 -11.83
N ALA A 246 23.40 8.20 -12.25
CA ALA A 246 24.79 7.98 -11.91
C ALA A 246 25.03 8.08 -10.38
N LYS A 247 24.44 9.07 -9.72
CA LYS A 247 24.49 9.24 -8.26
C LYS A 247 23.84 8.06 -7.54
N LEU A 248 22.63 7.63 -7.97
CA LEU A 248 21.94 6.47 -7.40
C LEU A 248 22.79 5.22 -7.51
N LYS A 249 23.32 4.91 -8.69
CA LYS A 249 24.20 3.74 -8.89
C LYS A 249 25.43 3.76 -7.99
N LYS A 250 26.01 4.93 -7.78
CA LYS A 250 27.17 5.12 -6.90
C LYS A 250 26.82 4.93 -5.43
N VAL A 251 25.71 5.52 -4.96
CA VAL A 251 25.28 5.47 -3.55
C VAL A 251 24.89 4.07 -3.15
N PHE A 252 24.22 3.31 -4.04
CA PHE A 252 23.74 1.95 -3.77
C PHE A 252 24.72 0.84 -4.17
N ALA A 253 25.95 1.18 -4.54
CA ALA A 253 26.95 0.20 -4.99
C ALA A 253 27.40 -0.79 -3.88
N ASP A 254 27.31 -0.40 -2.63
CA ASP A 254 27.69 -1.23 -1.46
C ASP A 254 26.53 -2.10 -0.96
N VAL A 255 25.29 -1.84 -1.39
CA VAL A 255 24.11 -2.64 -1.01
C VAL A 255 24.16 -3.98 -1.74
N LYS A 256 24.39 -5.04 -0.99
CA LYS A 256 24.59 -6.37 -1.55
C LYS A 256 23.30 -7.07 -1.92
N ALA A 257 23.36 -7.89 -2.98
CA ALA A 257 22.27 -8.82 -3.30
C ALA A 257 22.07 -9.84 -2.16
N PRO A 258 20.84 -10.25 -1.87
CA PRO A 258 20.59 -11.24 -0.83
C PRO A 258 21.14 -12.62 -1.25
N VAL A 259 21.69 -13.35 -0.28
CA VAL A 259 22.15 -14.74 -0.48
C VAL A 259 21.07 -15.69 0.03
N ASN A 260 20.62 -16.60 -0.83
CA ASN A 260 19.56 -17.56 -0.50
C ASN A 260 18.32 -16.89 0.16
N PRO A 261 17.72 -15.88 -0.47
CA PRO A 261 16.67 -15.10 0.15
C PRO A 261 15.43 -15.95 0.44
N ALA A 262 14.78 -15.71 1.57
CA ALA A 262 13.50 -16.31 1.87
C ALA A 262 12.47 -15.94 0.78
N GLU A 263 11.64 -16.89 0.36
CA GLU A 263 10.58 -16.62 -0.60
C GLU A 263 9.53 -15.69 0.03
N ARG A 264 9.12 -14.66 -0.72
CA ARG A 264 8.00 -13.81 -0.32
C ARG A 264 6.70 -14.54 -0.63
N ILE A 265 6.07 -15.04 0.41
CA ILE A 265 4.82 -15.79 0.31
C ILE A 265 3.64 -14.83 0.10
N TYR A 266 2.73 -15.19 -0.80
CA TYR A 266 1.44 -14.54 -0.99
C TYR A 266 0.35 -15.46 -0.44
N TYR A 267 -0.34 -15.00 0.58
CA TYR A 267 -1.36 -15.80 1.27
C TYR A 267 -2.69 -15.73 0.50
N PRO A 268 -3.36 -16.87 0.28
CA PRO A 268 -4.65 -16.88 -0.39
C PRO A 268 -5.76 -16.36 0.51
N VAL A 269 -6.82 -15.86 -0.11
CA VAL A 269 -8.11 -15.60 0.51
C VAL A 269 -9.12 -16.51 -0.18
N ALA A 270 -9.74 -17.41 0.58
CA ALA A 270 -10.72 -18.34 0.02
C ALA A 270 -12.04 -17.64 -0.31
N ASP A 271 -12.68 -18.08 -1.39
CA ASP A 271 -14.07 -17.74 -1.66
C ASP A 271 -15.00 -18.43 -0.67
N ASN A 272 -16.15 -17.80 -0.44
CA ASN A 272 -17.22 -18.37 0.38
C ASN A 272 -18.46 -18.63 -0.50
N GLN A 273 -19.09 -19.79 -0.32
CA GLN A 273 -20.34 -20.16 -1.01
C GLN A 273 -21.55 -19.52 -0.32
N GLU A 274 -21.50 -19.41 0.99
CA GLU A 274 -22.54 -18.81 1.82
C GLU A 274 -22.05 -17.47 2.40
N PRO A 275 -22.97 -16.52 2.70
CA PRO A 275 -22.60 -15.26 3.34
C PRO A 275 -21.91 -15.49 4.68
N LEU A 276 -20.77 -14.86 4.89
CA LEU A 276 -20.10 -14.79 6.18
C LEU A 276 -20.71 -13.62 6.97
N ILE A 277 -21.20 -13.91 8.18
CA ILE A 277 -21.91 -12.91 8.99
C ILE A 277 -21.14 -12.69 10.29
N TYR A 278 -20.80 -11.45 10.57
CA TYR A 278 -20.26 -11.02 11.84
C TYR A 278 -21.15 -9.94 12.47
N ILE A 279 -21.51 -10.12 13.74
CA ILE A 279 -22.27 -9.14 14.52
C ILE A 279 -21.39 -8.71 15.68
N GLY A 280 -20.96 -7.45 15.66
CA GLY A 280 -20.12 -6.86 16.70
C GLY A 280 -20.83 -5.73 17.43
N THR A 281 -20.57 -5.62 18.72
CA THR A 281 -21.03 -4.49 19.56
C THR A 281 -19.87 -3.95 20.35
N ASP A 282 -19.85 -2.64 20.55
CA ASP A 282 -18.90 -1.97 21.45
C ASP A 282 -19.58 -0.78 22.12
N LYS A 283 -19.28 -0.55 23.39
CA LYS A 283 -19.89 0.53 24.19
C LYS A 283 -19.63 1.94 23.67
N GLU A 284 -18.57 2.11 22.88
CA GLU A 284 -18.20 3.41 22.26
C GLU A 284 -18.89 3.64 20.93
N VAL A 285 -19.59 2.65 20.38
CA VAL A 285 -20.29 2.77 19.09
C VAL A 285 -21.77 2.96 19.33
N ALA A 286 -22.21 4.23 19.22
CA ALA A 286 -23.59 4.60 19.52
C ALA A 286 -24.57 4.28 18.39
N ASN A 287 -24.12 4.31 17.12
CA ASN A 287 -25.00 4.14 15.97
C ASN A 287 -24.77 2.76 15.32
N PRO A 288 -25.84 2.02 15.03
CA PRO A 288 -25.72 0.79 14.27
C PRO A 288 -25.28 1.07 12.82
N SER A 289 -24.47 0.17 12.27
CA SER A 289 -24.08 0.21 10.86
C SER A 289 -24.07 -1.22 10.30
N ILE A 290 -24.41 -1.34 9.03
CA ILE A 290 -24.31 -2.59 8.29
C ILE A 290 -23.32 -2.36 7.15
N ASN A 291 -22.29 -3.22 7.08
CA ASN A 291 -21.35 -3.21 5.98
C ASN A 291 -21.49 -4.51 5.19
N ILE A 292 -21.65 -4.42 3.89
CA ILE A 292 -21.74 -5.57 2.99
C ILE A 292 -20.52 -5.56 2.11
N PHE A 293 -19.77 -6.67 2.12
CA PHE A 293 -18.53 -6.84 1.39
C PHE A 293 -18.68 -7.94 0.33
N PHE A 294 -18.24 -7.66 -0.87
CA PHE A 294 -18.19 -8.63 -1.95
C PHE A 294 -16.73 -8.96 -2.27
N LYS A 295 -16.32 -10.19 -2.06
CA LYS A 295 -15.01 -10.67 -2.47
C LYS A 295 -14.99 -10.85 -3.99
N GLN A 296 -13.94 -10.40 -4.63
CA GLN A 296 -13.72 -10.58 -6.06
C GLN A 296 -12.24 -10.90 -6.33
N ASP A 297 -11.99 -11.61 -7.40
CA ASP A 297 -10.61 -11.82 -7.87
C ASP A 297 -9.96 -10.48 -8.21
N ALA A 298 -8.75 -10.27 -7.71
CA ALA A 298 -8.01 -9.09 -8.15
C ALA A 298 -7.52 -9.26 -9.57
N THR A 299 -7.55 -8.17 -10.28
CA THR A 299 -6.94 -8.13 -11.60
C THR A 299 -5.45 -8.46 -11.53
N PRO A 300 -4.97 -9.45 -12.29
CA PRO A 300 -3.55 -9.76 -12.39
C PRO A 300 -2.71 -8.52 -12.75
N ASP A 301 -1.50 -8.41 -12.20
CA ASP A 301 -0.63 -7.24 -12.46
C ASP A 301 -0.33 -7.03 -13.93
N SER A 302 -0.19 -8.11 -14.69
CA SER A 302 0.02 -8.08 -16.15
C SER A 302 -1.12 -7.43 -16.92
N LEU A 303 -2.33 -7.37 -16.34
CA LEU A 303 -3.51 -6.77 -16.96
C LEU A 303 -3.77 -5.34 -16.51
N LYS A 304 -3.21 -4.91 -15.38
CA LYS A 304 -3.43 -3.56 -14.83
C LYS A 304 -2.85 -2.45 -15.69
N ASN A 305 -1.87 -2.77 -16.53
CA ASN A 305 -1.29 -1.84 -17.50
C ASN A 305 -1.93 -1.98 -18.88
N THR A 306 -3.24 -2.17 -18.95
CA THR A 306 -3.98 -2.29 -20.22
C THR A 306 -5.07 -1.24 -20.34
N ILE A 307 -5.37 -0.81 -21.56
CA ILE A 307 -6.49 0.10 -21.84
C ILE A 307 -7.81 -0.52 -21.35
N SER A 308 -7.98 -1.82 -21.53
CA SER A 308 -9.17 -2.55 -21.09
C SER A 308 -9.37 -2.44 -19.57
N TYR A 309 -8.31 -2.52 -18.77
CA TYR A 309 -8.39 -2.34 -17.33
C TYR A 309 -8.90 -0.95 -16.95
N TYR A 310 -8.33 0.10 -17.52
CA TYR A 310 -8.75 1.47 -17.23
C TYR A 310 -10.20 1.74 -17.70
N ALA A 311 -10.56 1.23 -18.88
CA ALA A 311 -11.94 1.32 -19.36
C ALA A 311 -12.92 0.61 -18.42
N THR A 312 -12.58 -0.59 -17.92
CA THR A 312 -13.40 -1.31 -16.95
C THR A 312 -13.54 -0.53 -15.64
N GLN A 313 -12.45 0.03 -15.11
CA GLN A 313 -12.49 0.87 -13.90
C GLN A 313 -13.39 2.11 -14.10
N TYR A 314 -13.29 2.74 -15.27
CA TYR A 314 -14.12 3.89 -15.59
C TYR A 314 -15.62 3.54 -15.63
N VAL A 315 -15.98 2.46 -16.32
CA VAL A 315 -17.38 1.98 -16.39
C VAL A 315 -17.89 1.59 -15.00
N LEU A 316 -17.05 0.95 -14.18
CA LEU A 316 -17.40 0.58 -12.82
C LEU A 316 -17.68 1.82 -11.96
N ASN A 317 -16.82 2.83 -12.02
CA ASN A 317 -17.03 4.10 -11.31
C ASN A 317 -18.32 4.80 -11.77
N MET A 318 -18.62 4.77 -13.07
CA MET A 318 -19.91 5.29 -13.58
C MET A 318 -21.09 4.54 -12.98
N ALA A 319 -21.05 3.21 -12.97
CA ALA A 319 -22.13 2.38 -12.42
C ALA A 319 -22.34 2.66 -10.92
N ILE A 320 -21.28 2.83 -10.15
CA ILE A 320 -21.33 3.21 -8.73
C ILE A 320 -21.98 4.59 -8.55
N ASN A 321 -21.55 5.58 -9.34
CA ASN A 321 -22.13 6.92 -9.27
C ASN A 321 -23.61 6.92 -9.61
N MET A 322 -24.03 6.14 -10.61
CA MET A 322 -25.45 5.96 -10.95
C MET A 322 -26.22 5.30 -9.81
N LEU A 323 -25.65 4.26 -9.19
CA LEU A 323 -26.25 3.58 -8.04
C LEU A 323 -26.38 4.54 -6.86
N ASN A 324 -25.32 5.30 -6.53
CA ASN A 324 -25.35 6.30 -5.47
C ASN A 324 -26.42 7.38 -5.73
N SER A 325 -26.58 7.83 -6.97
CA SER A 325 -27.62 8.77 -7.33
C SER A 325 -29.02 8.19 -7.06
N ARG A 326 -29.28 6.92 -7.44
CA ARG A 326 -30.54 6.24 -7.14
C ARG A 326 -30.80 6.07 -5.66
N LEU A 327 -29.78 5.71 -4.89
CA LEU A 327 -29.90 5.58 -3.43
C LEU A 327 -30.18 6.93 -2.76
N ASN A 328 -29.59 8.00 -3.27
CA ASN A 328 -29.87 9.37 -2.81
C ASN A 328 -31.31 9.80 -3.12
N GLU A 329 -31.87 9.44 -4.28
CA GLU A 329 -33.29 9.65 -4.58
C GLU A 329 -34.19 8.96 -3.55
N LEU A 330 -33.90 7.72 -3.18
CA LEU A 330 -34.65 6.98 -2.16
C LEU A 330 -34.54 7.63 -0.76
N ARG A 331 -33.43 8.25 -0.42
CA ARG A 331 -33.25 8.98 0.85
C ARG A 331 -34.09 10.25 0.94
N GLN A 332 -34.45 10.84 -0.21
CA GLN A 332 -35.26 12.08 -0.27
C GLN A 332 -36.77 11.82 -0.25
N THR A 333 -37.20 10.55 -0.18
CA THR A 333 -38.60 10.21 -0.04
C THR A 333 -39.13 10.56 1.36
N ALA A 334 -40.45 10.77 1.49
CA ALA A 334 -41.07 11.25 2.73
C ALA A 334 -40.88 10.31 3.94
N ASN A 335 -40.65 9.01 3.71
CA ASN A 335 -40.32 8.02 4.74
C ASN A 335 -39.21 7.12 4.20
N PRO A 336 -37.95 7.56 4.23
CA PRO A 336 -36.85 6.73 3.77
C PRO A 336 -36.69 5.52 4.68
N LEU A 337 -36.77 4.32 4.11
CA LEU A 337 -36.63 3.06 4.84
C LEU A 337 -35.29 2.93 5.55
N LEU A 338 -34.24 3.54 4.98
CA LEU A 338 -32.89 3.59 5.56
C LEU A 338 -32.10 4.78 4.96
N PRO A 339 -31.27 5.47 5.72
CA PRO A 339 -30.28 6.37 5.16
C PRO A 339 -29.13 5.55 4.53
N VAL A 340 -29.37 5.00 3.34
CA VAL A 340 -28.38 4.18 2.62
C VAL A 340 -27.36 5.09 1.95
N GLN A 341 -26.10 4.95 2.29
CA GLN A 341 -24.99 5.44 1.49
C GLN A 341 -24.21 4.25 0.95
N VAL A 342 -24.14 4.11 -0.36
CA VAL A 342 -23.08 3.33 -0.96
C VAL A 342 -21.88 4.27 -1.00
N GLN A 343 -20.99 4.11 -0.06
CA GLN A 343 -19.68 4.73 -0.16
C GLN A 343 -18.90 4.00 -1.24
N ASP A 344 -18.07 4.77 -1.95
CA ASP A 344 -17.22 4.30 -3.03
C ASP A 344 -16.68 2.90 -2.76
N MET A 345 -16.59 2.13 -3.85
CA MET A 345 -15.86 0.88 -3.87
C MET A 345 -14.39 1.17 -3.54
N GLU A 346 -14.08 1.41 -2.28
CA GLU A 346 -12.71 1.28 -1.85
C GLU A 346 -12.34 -0.19 -1.97
N SER A 347 -11.52 -0.47 -2.96
CA SER A 347 -10.73 -1.67 -2.91
C SER A 347 -9.88 -1.57 -1.66
N ILE A 348 -10.27 -2.22 -0.59
CA ILE A 348 -9.28 -2.63 0.40
C ILE A 348 -8.38 -3.56 -0.40
N SER A 349 -7.30 -2.99 -0.92
CA SER A 349 -6.31 -3.72 -1.69
C SER A 349 -5.63 -4.67 -0.74
N LEU A 350 -6.24 -5.83 -0.58
CA LEU A 350 -5.51 -6.93 0.04
C LEU A 350 -4.39 -7.31 -0.93
N PRO A 351 -3.18 -7.45 -0.43
CA PRO A 351 -2.03 -7.81 -1.22
C PRO A 351 -2.24 -9.18 -1.86
N ARG A 352 -1.74 -9.32 -3.06
CA ARG A 352 -2.12 -10.31 -4.05
C ARG A 352 -1.40 -11.63 -3.89
N PRO A 353 -2.09 -12.75 -3.74
CA PRO A 353 -1.57 -14.01 -4.22
C PRO A 353 -1.57 -14.01 -5.75
N LYS A 354 -0.62 -14.71 -6.37
CA LYS A 354 -0.47 -14.82 -7.84
C LYS A 354 -1.72 -15.36 -8.57
N LYS A 355 -2.76 -15.78 -7.89
CA LYS A 355 -3.97 -16.36 -8.48
C LYS A 355 -5.31 -15.80 -7.97
N HIS A 356 -5.39 -15.21 -6.79
CA HIS A 356 -6.68 -14.72 -6.26
C HIS A 356 -6.40 -13.56 -5.31
N SER A 357 -6.88 -12.40 -5.60
CA SER A 357 -6.96 -11.29 -4.67
C SER A 357 -8.39 -10.79 -4.64
N ALA A 358 -8.94 -10.65 -3.45
CA ALA A 358 -10.28 -10.20 -3.28
C ALA A 358 -10.34 -8.67 -3.34
N LEU A 359 -11.19 -8.13 -4.19
CA LEU A 359 -11.63 -6.75 -4.14
C LEU A 359 -12.79 -6.68 -3.16
N LEU A 360 -12.66 -5.94 -2.09
CA LEU A 360 -13.73 -5.72 -1.15
C LEU A 360 -14.54 -4.51 -1.60
N GLN A 361 -15.78 -4.73 -2.00
CA GLN A 361 -16.73 -3.65 -2.28
C GLN A 361 -17.62 -3.45 -1.06
N THR A 362 -17.63 -2.25 -0.53
CA THR A 362 -18.38 -1.93 0.69
C THR A 362 -19.64 -1.15 0.35
N ALA A 363 -20.78 -1.65 0.78
CA ALA A 363 -21.97 -0.84 0.95
C ALA A 363 -22.17 -0.58 2.45
N ARG A 364 -22.09 0.65 2.88
CA ARG A 364 -22.37 1.03 4.27
C ARG A 364 -23.80 1.49 4.39
N LEU A 365 -24.60 0.73 5.15
CA LEU A 365 -25.93 1.11 5.58
C LEU A 365 -25.80 1.71 6.99
N THR A 366 -26.11 2.99 7.13
CA THR A 366 -26.25 3.61 8.46
C THR A 366 -27.74 3.69 8.74
N VAL A 367 -28.20 3.05 9.80
CA VAL A 367 -29.59 3.06 10.26
C VAL A 367 -29.79 4.17 11.26
#